data_6af9c7abd6b8388d741708ef0717c512
#
_entry.id   6af9c7abd6b8388d741708ef0717c512
#
_cell.length_a   1.000
_cell.length_b   1.000
_cell.length_c   1.000
_cell.angle_alpha   90.00
_cell.angle_beta   90.00
_cell.angle_gamma   90.00
#
_symmetry.space_group_name_H-M   'P 1'
#
loop_
_entity.id
_entity.type
_entity.pdbx_description
1 polymer ?
#
loop_
_entity_poly.entity_id
_entity_poly.type
_entity_poly.pdbx_seq_one_letter_code
_entity_poly.pdbx_strand_id
1 'polypeptide(L)'
;MKPIILAILDGWGYSNKRGGNPILEAQKPNFDAIQSKYPMALLQASGLAVGLNWGEFGNSEVGHLSLGAGRVIEQYSTRIDHAIKNGTLNSNSVLVEALQHPTVHFIGLLTAGNVHASFEHIIALLDIAKTSGVHTFLHLFTDGKDSGLQEGLSLVKKLPQAPTTLIGRDFGMDRDNNWDLTKQAYELIAHAQGEKTEDFIFALQRCYDAGITDSKIPAFASSSYEGIQDGDALLFFNFREDSIRQLYNSFKDNSFKYSMTKYTDDDNLFLFGPPEIQNTLTGVVSMMKKRQLHIAETLK
;
A
#
# COMPACT_ATOMS: atom_id res chain seq x y z
N MET A 1 40.26 14.03 -6.20
CA MET A 1 38.88 14.51 -6.48
C MET A 1 38.36 15.21 -5.23
N LYS A 2 37.71 16.37 -5.36
CA LYS A 2 37.06 17.01 -4.20
C LYS A 2 35.80 16.18 -3.81
N PRO A 3 35.54 15.93 -2.53
CA PRO A 3 34.37 15.24 -2.08
C PRO A 3 33.10 16.04 -2.40
N ILE A 4 31.99 15.34 -2.66
CA ILE A 4 30.66 15.93 -2.81
C ILE A 4 29.85 15.51 -1.58
N ILE A 5 29.21 16.49 -0.94
CA ILE A 5 28.31 16.27 0.19
C ILE A 5 26.89 16.55 -0.29
N LEU A 6 26.00 15.57 -0.19
CA LEU A 6 24.56 15.73 -0.37
C LEU A 6 23.93 15.81 1.02
N ALA A 7 23.43 17.00 1.40
CA ALA A 7 22.69 17.16 2.64
C ALA A 7 21.18 17.18 2.33
N ILE A 8 20.42 16.23 2.88
CA ILE A 8 18.96 16.13 2.73
C ILE A 8 18.32 16.65 4.01
N LEU A 9 17.55 17.73 3.89
CA LEU A 9 16.74 18.28 4.96
C LEU A 9 15.31 17.77 4.80
N ASP A 10 15.05 16.55 5.28
CA ASP A 10 13.77 15.91 5.16
C ASP A 10 12.67 16.70 5.89
N GLY A 11 11.52 16.89 5.22
CA GLY A 11 10.45 17.75 5.70
C GLY A 11 10.65 19.25 5.47
N TRP A 12 11.83 19.71 4.96
CA TRP A 12 12.09 21.11 4.66
C TRP A 12 11.48 21.52 3.31
N GLY A 13 10.16 21.81 3.34
CA GLY A 13 9.41 22.22 2.15
C GLY A 13 9.56 23.71 1.80
N TYR A 14 9.03 24.08 0.65
CA TYR A 14 8.98 25.47 0.19
C TYR A 14 7.52 25.93 0.06
N SER A 15 7.20 27.07 0.67
CA SER A 15 5.93 27.75 0.51
C SER A 15 6.11 29.27 0.76
N ASN A 16 5.40 30.08 -0.03
CA ASN A 16 5.34 31.54 0.17
C ASN A 16 4.26 31.95 1.19
N LYS A 17 3.43 31.04 1.64
CA LYS A 17 2.38 31.31 2.64
C LYS A 17 3.02 31.45 4.01
N ARG A 18 2.77 32.57 4.71
CA ARG A 18 3.34 32.82 6.05
C ARG A 18 2.56 32.13 7.17
N GLY A 19 1.24 32.12 7.13
CA GLY A 19 0.43 31.51 8.19
C GLY A 19 0.68 30.02 8.32
N GLY A 20 1.15 29.56 9.50
CA GLY A 20 1.46 28.17 9.77
C GLY A 20 2.71 27.63 9.08
N ASN A 21 3.63 28.51 8.67
CA ASN A 21 4.90 28.12 8.02
C ASN A 21 6.11 28.47 8.91
N PRO A 22 6.48 27.60 9.82
CA PRO A 22 7.59 27.85 10.76
C PRO A 22 8.94 28.02 10.05
N ILE A 23 9.12 27.49 8.85
CA ILE A 23 10.35 27.67 8.06
C ILE A 23 10.54 29.14 7.64
N LEU A 24 9.45 29.84 7.28
CA LEU A 24 9.53 31.25 6.94
C LEU A 24 9.67 32.15 8.18
N GLU A 25 9.15 31.73 9.31
CA GLU A 25 9.12 32.49 10.55
C GLU A 25 10.43 32.34 11.37
N ALA A 26 11.12 31.21 11.20
CA ALA A 26 12.36 30.93 11.92
C ALA A 26 13.52 31.82 11.48
N GLN A 27 14.39 32.17 12.43
CA GLN A 27 15.67 32.78 12.13
C GLN A 27 16.64 31.71 11.60
N LYS A 28 17.00 31.78 10.32
CA LYS A 28 17.85 30.81 9.62
C LYS A 28 18.95 31.48 8.78
N PRO A 29 19.80 32.32 9.40
CA PRO A 29 20.70 33.18 8.67
C PRO A 29 21.66 32.45 7.73
N ASN A 30 22.12 31.26 8.11
CA ASN A 30 23.00 30.45 7.26
C ASN A 30 22.27 29.90 6.02
N PHE A 31 21.03 29.45 6.20
CA PHE A 31 20.21 28.95 5.08
C PHE A 31 19.84 30.10 4.12
N ASP A 32 19.47 31.26 4.66
CA ASP A 32 19.16 32.46 3.88
C ASP A 32 20.38 32.95 3.09
N ALA A 33 21.58 32.91 3.70
CA ALA A 33 22.82 33.24 3.02
C ALA A 33 23.14 32.27 1.87
N ILE A 34 22.95 30.96 2.07
CA ILE A 34 23.13 29.94 1.01
C ILE A 34 22.13 30.18 -0.12
N GLN A 35 20.86 30.39 0.22
CA GLN A 35 19.78 30.59 -0.74
C GLN A 35 19.97 31.86 -1.60
N SER A 36 20.53 32.93 -1.02
CA SER A 36 20.81 34.17 -1.74
C SER A 36 22.07 34.12 -2.61
N LYS A 37 23.05 33.28 -2.25
CA LYS A 37 24.36 33.24 -2.88
C LYS A 37 24.51 32.18 -3.97
N TYR A 38 23.76 31.10 -3.88
CA TYR A 38 23.91 29.93 -4.75
C TYR A 38 22.64 29.67 -5.57
N PRO A 39 22.75 29.01 -6.74
CA PRO A 39 21.58 28.64 -7.53
C PRO A 39 20.62 27.75 -6.76
N MET A 40 19.34 28.07 -6.85
CA MET A 40 18.25 27.29 -6.25
C MET A 40 17.27 26.85 -7.33
N ALA A 41 16.74 25.63 -7.20
CA ALA A 41 15.65 25.12 -8.00
C ALA A 41 14.61 24.44 -7.12
N LEU A 42 13.34 24.55 -7.49
CA LEU A 42 12.25 23.82 -6.86
C LEU A 42 12.06 22.47 -7.55
N LEU A 43 11.86 21.43 -6.77
CA LEU A 43 11.51 20.10 -7.23
C LEU A 43 10.09 19.78 -6.75
N GLN A 44 9.31 19.14 -7.61
CA GLN A 44 8.03 18.61 -7.21
C GLN A 44 8.26 17.32 -6.40
N ALA A 45 7.68 17.27 -5.19
CA ALA A 45 7.88 16.19 -4.23
C ALA A 45 6.61 15.34 -4.01
N SER A 46 5.66 15.35 -4.95
CA SER A 46 4.38 14.63 -4.85
C SER A 46 3.91 14.16 -6.23
N GLY A 47 2.96 13.24 -6.24
CA GLY A 47 2.31 12.73 -7.43
C GLY A 47 3.28 12.11 -8.43
N LEU A 48 2.99 12.22 -9.71
CA LEU A 48 3.75 11.60 -10.81
C LEU A 48 5.25 11.95 -10.81
N ALA A 49 5.62 13.10 -10.26
CA ALA A 49 7.02 13.52 -10.21
C ALA A 49 7.91 12.67 -9.29
N VAL A 50 7.31 11.90 -8.41
CA VAL A 50 7.99 10.97 -7.49
C VAL A 50 7.49 9.52 -7.63
N GLY A 51 6.75 9.21 -8.70
CA GLY A 51 6.29 7.87 -9.01
C GLY A 51 5.03 7.43 -8.27
N LEU A 52 4.28 8.40 -7.73
CA LEU A 52 2.97 8.21 -7.12
C LEU A 52 1.86 8.58 -8.11
N ASN A 53 0.62 8.21 -7.81
CA ASN A 53 -0.53 8.63 -8.61
C ASN A 53 -0.80 10.13 -8.51
N TRP A 54 -1.57 10.66 -9.47
CA TRP A 54 -1.96 12.07 -9.48
C TRP A 54 -2.70 12.44 -8.18
N GLY A 55 -2.25 13.52 -7.53
CA GLY A 55 -2.85 14.02 -6.29
C GLY A 55 -2.37 13.35 -5.00
N GLU A 56 -1.60 12.27 -5.07
CA GLU A 56 -1.01 11.65 -3.89
C GLU A 56 0.14 12.50 -3.33
N PHE A 57 0.17 12.62 -2.00
CA PHE A 57 1.25 13.32 -1.29
C PHE A 57 2.52 12.48 -1.28
N GLY A 58 3.66 13.13 -1.51
CA GLY A 58 4.97 12.50 -1.36
C GLY A 58 5.28 12.18 0.12
N ASN A 59 6.23 11.28 0.30
CA ASN A 59 6.75 10.90 1.61
C ASN A 59 8.28 10.69 1.53
N SER A 60 8.91 10.46 2.69
CA SER A 60 10.36 10.28 2.76
C SER A 60 10.87 9.13 1.91
N GLU A 61 10.15 8.02 1.86
CA GLU A 61 10.55 6.82 1.12
C GLU A 61 10.67 7.11 -0.39
N VAL A 62 9.59 7.59 -1.01
CA VAL A 62 9.58 7.87 -2.46
C VAL A 62 10.55 8.99 -2.83
N GLY A 63 10.73 9.99 -1.96
CA GLY A 63 11.69 11.08 -2.15
C GLY A 63 13.12 10.57 -2.14
N HIS A 64 13.52 9.78 -1.14
CA HIS A 64 14.85 9.21 -1.03
C HIS A 64 15.14 8.19 -2.15
N LEU A 65 14.16 7.35 -2.53
CA LEU A 65 14.29 6.43 -3.66
C LEU A 65 14.56 7.18 -4.98
N SER A 66 13.78 8.23 -5.26
CA SER A 66 13.93 9.05 -6.47
C SER A 66 15.28 9.79 -6.50
N LEU A 67 15.70 10.37 -5.36
CA LEU A 67 17.00 11.00 -5.23
C LEU A 67 18.14 9.99 -5.41
N GLY A 68 18.06 8.83 -4.75
CA GLY A 68 19.08 7.78 -4.83
C GLY A 68 19.21 7.18 -6.23
N ALA A 69 18.09 6.95 -6.91
CA ALA A 69 18.08 6.42 -8.27
C ALA A 69 18.44 7.46 -9.34
N GLY A 70 18.33 8.76 -9.04
CA GLY A 70 18.50 9.85 -10.02
C GLY A 70 17.40 9.85 -11.10
N ARG A 71 16.29 9.20 -10.86
CA ARG A 71 15.11 9.11 -11.74
C ARG A 71 13.86 8.86 -10.91
N VAL A 72 12.71 9.09 -11.51
CA VAL A 72 11.42 8.70 -10.91
C VAL A 72 11.32 7.17 -10.84
N ILE A 73 10.92 6.66 -9.68
CA ILE A 73 10.66 5.24 -9.43
C ILE A 73 9.16 5.07 -9.18
N GLU A 74 8.47 4.43 -10.10
CA GLU A 74 7.05 4.14 -9.93
C GLU A 74 6.83 3.22 -8.72
N GLN A 75 5.95 3.66 -7.84
CA GLN A 75 5.59 2.92 -6.64
C GLN A 75 4.65 1.75 -6.96
N TYR A 76 4.47 0.85 -6.01
CA TYR A 76 3.64 -0.35 -6.22
C TYR A 76 2.22 0.00 -6.66
N SER A 77 1.55 0.95 -6.00
CA SER A 77 0.20 1.38 -6.37
C SER A 77 0.12 1.80 -7.85
N THR A 78 1.02 2.68 -8.29
CA THR A 78 1.09 3.16 -9.68
C THR A 78 1.34 2.03 -10.68
N ARG A 79 2.25 1.10 -10.35
CA ARG A 79 2.58 -0.05 -11.21
C ARG A 79 1.40 -1.02 -11.34
N ILE A 80 0.67 -1.26 -10.25
CA ILE A 80 -0.53 -2.09 -10.24
C ILE A 80 -1.63 -1.44 -11.07
N ASP A 81 -1.88 -0.13 -10.88
CA ASP A 81 -2.84 0.64 -11.66
C ASP A 81 -2.56 0.58 -13.16
N HIS A 82 -1.28 0.72 -13.55
CA HIS A 82 -0.85 0.56 -14.94
C HIS A 82 -1.11 -0.87 -15.45
N ALA A 83 -0.82 -1.89 -14.64
CA ALA A 83 -1.05 -3.28 -15.03
C ALA A 83 -2.55 -3.60 -15.20
N ILE A 84 -3.40 -3.05 -14.36
CA ILE A 84 -4.87 -3.14 -14.49
C ILE A 84 -5.32 -2.44 -15.77
N LYS A 85 -4.94 -1.17 -15.95
CA LYS A 85 -5.34 -0.34 -17.07
C LYS A 85 -4.93 -0.92 -18.42
N ASN A 86 -3.73 -1.49 -18.50
CA ASN A 86 -3.18 -2.09 -19.72
C ASN A 86 -3.56 -3.57 -19.90
N GLY A 87 -4.31 -4.16 -18.95
CA GLY A 87 -4.72 -5.56 -18.99
C GLY A 87 -3.59 -6.58 -18.71
N THR A 88 -2.39 -6.12 -18.36
CA THR A 88 -1.24 -7.02 -18.13
C THR A 88 -1.33 -7.76 -16.78
N LEU A 89 -2.15 -7.29 -15.84
CA LEU A 89 -2.43 -8.02 -14.61
C LEU A 89 -3.04 -9.39 -14.88
N ASN A 90 -3.90 -9.53 -15.92
CA ASN A 90 -4.56 -10.77 -16.30
C ASN A 90 -3.57 -11.88 -16.73
N SER A 91 -2.40 -11.49 -17.22
CA SER A 91 -1.32 -12.39 -17.65
C SER A 91 -0.15 -12.50 -16.68
N ASN A 92 -0.28 -11.92 -15.49
CA ASN A 92 0.73 -12.05 -14.43
C ASN A 92 0.83 -13.52 -14.02
N SER A 93 2.02 -14.12 -14.16
CA SER A 93 2.22 -15.56 -13.97
C SER A 93 1.86 -16.06 -12.57
N VAL A 94 2.13 -15.26 -11.55
CA VAL A 94 1.82 -15.59 -10.15
C VAL A 94 0.31 -15.54 -9.90
N LEU A 95 -0.39 -14.54 -10.46
CA LEU A 95 -1.86 -14.47 -10.39
C LEU A 95 -2.51 -15.64 -11.15
N VAL A 96 -2.01 -15.93 -12.36
CA VAL A 96 -2.51 -17.06 -13.16
C VAL A 96 -2.32 -18.38 -12.40
N GLU A 97 -1.17 -18.59 -11.76
CA GLU A 97 -0.92 -19.76 -10.92
C GLU A 97 -1.90 -19.84 -9.74
N ALA A 98 -2.09 -18.74 -9.00
CA ALA A 98 -3.04 -18.68 -7.89
C ALA A 98 -4.48 -19.03 -8.34
N LEU A 99 -4.89 -18.59 -9.53
CA LEU A 99 -6.22 -18.86 -10.09
C LEU A 99 -6.42 -20.28 -10.64
N GLN A 100 -5.38 -21.14 -10.62
CA GLN A 100 -5.51 -22.56 -10.96
C GLN A 100 -5.98 -23.43 -9.78
N HIS A 101 -5.98 -22.86 -8.56
CA HIS A 101 -6.48 -23.56 -7.37
C HIS A 101 -8.03 -23.65 -7.40
N PRO A 102 -8.62 -24.66 -6.73
CA PRO A 102 -10.08 -24.83 -6.67
C PRO A 102 -10.80 -23.60 -6.12
N THR A 103 -10.20 -22.98 -5.13
CA THR A 103 -10.70 -21.79 -4.44
C THR A 103 -9.56 -20.81 -4.15
N VAL A 104 -9.85 -19.52 -4.31
CA VAL A 104 -8.89 -18.46 -3.97
C VAL A 104 -9.49 -17.54 -2.91
N HIS A 105 -8.77 -17.38 -1.80
CA HIS A 105 -9.09 -16.44 -0.74
C HIS A 105 -8.38 -15.11 -0.97
N PHE A 106 -9.10 -14.06 -1.32
CA PHE A 106 -8.58 -12.71 -1.38
C PHE A 106 -8.61 -12.08 0.01
N ILE A 107 -7.46 -11.65 0.52
CA ILE A 107 -7.29 -11.16 1.89
C ILE A 107 -6.65 -9.78 1.87
N GLY A 108 -7.26 -8.79 2.54
CA GLY A 108 -6.67 -7.47 2.66
C GLY A 108 -7.60 -6.35 3.10
N LEU A 109 -7.08 -5.12 3.00
CA LEU A 109 -7.75 -3.92 3.49
C LEU A 109 -8.78 -3.38 2.49
N LEU A 110 -9.99 -3.16 2.98
CA LEU A 110 -11.06 -2.43 2.28
C LEU A 110 -10.94 -0.94 2.61
N THR A 111 -10.45 -0.14 1.67
CA THR A 111 -10.14 1.28 1.90
C THR A 111 -10.35 2.12 0.66
N ALA A 112 -10.68 3.40 0.85
CA ALA A 112 -10.60 4.44 -0.17
C ALA A 112 -9.30 5.27 -0.06
N GLY A 113 -8.46 5.01 0.95
CA GLY A 113 -7.28 5.83 1.27
C GLY A 113 -6.03 5.56 0.43
N ASN A 114 -5.98 4.47 -0.32
CA ASN A 114 -4.86 4.10 -1.21
C ASN A 114 -3.46 4.10 -0.55
N VAL A 115 -3.37 3.80 0.76
CA VAL A 115 -2.10 3.77 1.50
C VAL A 115 -1.51 2.36 1.56
N HIS A 116 -2.33 1.37 1.88
CA HIS A 116 -1.93 -0.04 2.02
C HIS A 116 -2.54 -0.95 0.94
N ALA A 117 -3.74 -0.61 0.48
CA ALA A 117 -4.49 -1.30 -0.57
C ALA A 117 -5.33 -0.27 -1.33
N SER A 118 -5.95 -0.69 -2.44
CA SER A 118 -6.87 0.13 -3.22
C SER A 118 -8.17 -0.63 -3.46
N PHE A 119 -9.30 0.08 -3.36
CA PHE A 119 -10.61 -0.47 -3.71
C PHE A 119 -10.65 -0.97 -5.17
N GLU A 120 -10.06 -0.19 -6.08
CA GLU A 120 -10.01 -0.53 -7.51
C GLU A 120 -9.21 -1.82 -7.78
N HIS A 121 -8.18 -2.09 -6.97
CA HIS A 121 -7.42 -3.35 -7.08
C HIS A 121 -8.27 -4.55 -6.68
N ILE A 122 -9.12 -4.42 -5.63
CA ILE A 122 -10.06 -5.47 -5.23
C ILE A 122 -11.03 -5.77 -6.37
N ILE A 123 -11.62 -4.73 -6.98
CA ILE A 123 -12.57 -4.89 -8.09
C ILE A 123 -11.90 -5.59 -9.27
N ALA A 124 -10.68 -5.19 -9.64
CA ALA A 124 -9.94 -5.81 -10.73
C ALA A 124 -9.63 -7.29 -10.48
N LEU A 125 -9.19 -7.65 -9.26
CA LEU A 125 -8.92 -9.04 -8.89
C LEU A 125 -10.19 -9.90 -8.94
N LEU A 126 -11.31 -9.39 -8.45
CA LEU A 126 -12.60 -10.10 -8.49
C LEU A 126 -13.11 -10.29 -9.92
N ASP A 127 -12.93 -9.30 -10.80
CA ASP A 127 -13.30 -9.40 -12.21
C ASP A 127 -12.46 -10.45 -12.96
N ILE A 128 -11.14 -10.45 -12.71
CA ILE A 128 -10.23 -11.46 -13.28
C ILE A 128 -10.60 -12.87 -12.79
N ALA A 129 -10.83 -13.04 -11.49
CA ALA A 129 -11.22 -14.33 -10.91
C ALA A 129 -12.55 -14.84 -11.48
N LYS A 130 -13.53 -13.94 -11.59
CA LYS A 130 -14.83 -14.23 -12.21
C LYS A 130 -14.67 -14.70 -13.67
N THR A 131 -13.82 -14.01 -14.43
CA THR A 131 -13.54 -14.35 -15.84
C THR A 131 -12.85 -15.71 -15.96
N SER A 132 -11.99 -16.05 -14.99
CA SER A 132 -11.30 -17.35 -14.91
C SER A 132 -12.20 -18.48 -14.41
N GLY A 133 -13.40 -18.16 -13.90
CA GLY A 133 -14.37 -19.15 -13.39
C GLY A 133 -13.96 -19.79 -12.06
N VAL A 134 -12.98 -19.26 -11.35
CA VAL A 134 -12.53 -19.77 -10.06
C VAL A 134 -13.48 -19.33 -8.93
N HIS A 135 -13.71 -20.22 -7.95
CA HIS A 135 -14.46 -19.86 -6.75
C HIS A 135 -13.63 -18.95 -5.86
N THR A 136 -14.25 -17.88 -5.32
CA THR A 136 -13.52 -16.89 -4.51
C THR A 136 -14.20 -16.62 -3.18
N PHE A 137 -13.38 -16.55 -2.13
CA PHE A 137 -13.73 -15.99 -0.83
C PHE A 137 -13.06 -14.64 -0.64
N LEU A 138 -13.78 -13.67 -0.07
CA LEU A 138 -13.31 -12.29 0.11
C LEU A 138 -13.24 -11.94 1.60
N HIS A 139 -12.02 -11.84 2.13
CA HIS A 139 -11.73 -11.54 3.54
C HIS A 139 -11.23 -10.10 3.66
N LEU A 140 -12.02 -9.24 4.29
CA LEU A 140 -11.76 -7.81 4.29
C LEU A 140 -11.51 -7.27 5.70
N PHE A 141 -10.56 -6.35 5.79
CA PHE A 141 -10.35 -5.51 6.97
C PHE A 141 -10.91 -4.12 6.69
N THR A 142 -11.81 -3.62 7.56
CA THR A 142 -12.31 -2.24 7.46
C THR A 142 -11.25 -1.26 8.00
N ASP A 143 -11.16 -0.07 7.39
CA ASP A 143 -10.02 0.85 7.58
C ASP A 143 -10.16 1.78 8.81
N GLY A 144 -10.84 2.90 8.66
CA GLY A 144 -11.04 3.88 9.74
C GLY A 144 -9.80 4.64 10.20
N LYS A 145 -8.69 4.59 9.44
CA LYS A 145 -7.43 5.33 9.71
C LYS A 145 -6.95 6.12 8.51
N ASP A 146 -6.81 5.45 7.35
CA ASP A 146 -6.37 6.07 6.10
C ASP A 146 -7.56 6.54 5.25
N SER A 147 -8.77 6.15 5.64
CA SER A 147 -10.06 6.60 5.11
C SER A 147 -10.98 7.08 6.24
N GLY A 148 -12.23 7.44 5.90
CA GLY A 148 -13.22 7.89 6.90
C GLY A 148 -13.46 6.87 8.02
N LEU A 149 -13.75 7.37 9.23
CA LEU A 149 -13.92 6.53 10.43
C LEU A 149 -15.02 5.46 10.31
N GLN A 150 -16.00 5.66 9.42
CA GLN A 150 -17.16 4.79 9.18
C GLN A 150 -17.46 4.72 7.67
N GLU A 151 -16.45 4.51 6.84
CA GLU A 151 -16.58 4.48 5.37
C GLU A 151 -16.80 3.06 4.84
N GLY A 152 -16.44 2.03 5.61
CA GLY A 152 -16.53 0.63 5.22
C GLY A 152 -17.90 0.22 4.70
N LEU A 153 -18.98 0.71 5.31
CA LEU A 153 -20.35 0.43 4.86
C LEU A 153 -20.59 0.88 3.40
N SER A 154 -20.10 2.07 3.04
CA SER A 154 -20.26 2.60 1.69
C SER A 154 -19.44 1.80 0.67
N LEU A 155 -18.30 1.28 1.07
CA LEU A 155 -17.42 0.46 0.23
C LEU A 155 -17.99 -0.96 0.07
N VAL A 156 -18.48 -1.59 1.14
CA VAL A 156 -19.14 -2.92 1.07
C VAL A 156 -20.33 -2.89 0.10
N LYS A 157 -21.12 -1.82 0.11
CA LYS A 157 -22.26 -1.66 -0.84
C LYS A 157 -21.85 -1.59 -2.31
N LYS A 158 -20.60 -1.23 -2.61
CA LYS A 158 -20.07 -1.11 -3.97
C LYS A 158 -19.39 -2.38 -4.48
N LEU A 159 -19.14 -3.35 -3.59
CA LEU A 159 -18.51 -4.60 -3.99
C LEU A 159 -19.42 -5.42 -4.92
N PRO A 160 -18.86 -6.10 -5.94
CA PRO A 160 -19.64 -6.97 -6.84
C PRO A 160 -20.08 -8.28 -6.19
N GLN A 161 -19.52 -8.63 -5.04
CA GLN A 161 -19.91 -9.75 -4.19
C GLN A 161 -19.83 -9.38 -2.71
N ALA A 162 -20.62 -10.04 -1.88
CA ALA A 162 -20.55 -9.86 -0.43
C ALA A 162 -19.18 -10.33 0.13
N PRO A 163 -18.68 -9.71 1.19
CA PRO A 163 -17.54 -10.26 1.93
C PRO A 163 -17.86 -11.67 2.45
N THR A 164 -16.85 -12.51 2.54
CA THR A 164 -16.91 -13.79 3.25
C THR A 164 -16.65 -13.61 4.73
N THR A 165 -15.67 -12.76 5.06
CA THR A 165 -15.41 -12.33 6.42
C THR A 165 -15.10 -10.83 6.47
N LEU A 166 -15.40 -10.21 7.60
CA LEU A 166 -15.14 -8.81 7.84
C LEU A 166 -14.66 -8.60 9.27
N ILE A 167 -13.60 -7.80 9.45
CA ILE A 167 -13.05 -7.42 10.76
C ILE A 167 -12.31 -6.10 10.63
N GLY A 168 -12.14 -5.34 11.71
CA GLY A 168 -11.38 -4.09 11.70
C GLY A 168 -9.87 -4.30 11.48
N ARG A 169 -9.20 -3.31 10.86
CA ARG A 169 -7.76 -3.39 10.59
C ARG A 169 -6.89 -3.48 11.85
N ASP A 170 -7.39 -3.03 13.01
CA ASP A 170 -6.66 -3.16 14.27
C ASP A 170 -6.37 -4.62 14.63
N PHE A 171 -7.17 -5.55 14.11
CA PHE A 171 -6.99 -7.00 14.25
C PHE A 171 -6.19 -7.60 13.08
N GLY A 172 -6.63 -7.33 11.83
CA GLY A 172 -6.05 -7.95 10.63
C GLY A 172 -4.73 -7.33 10.19
N MET A 173 -4.39 -6.14 10.68
CA MET A 173 -3.20 -5.40 10.28
C MET A 173 -2.38 -4.90 11.50
N ASP A 174 -2.40 -5.64 12.60
CA ASP A 174 -1.48 -5.39 13.71
C ASP A 174 -0.03 -5.64 13.27
N ARG A 175 0.86 -4.72 13.64
CA ARG A 175 2.30 -4.76 13.37
C ARG A 175 3.17 -4.57 14.60
N ASP A 176 2.53 -4.44 15.75
CA ASP A 176 3.17 -4.12 17.03
C ASP A 176 3.30 -5.36 17.93
N ASN A 177 3.15 -6.57 17.34
CA ASN A 177 3.20 -7.87 18.01
C ASN A 177 2.11 -8.08 19.06
N ASN A 178 0.93 -7.47 18.86
CA ASN A 178 -0.26 -7.78 19.64
C ASN A 178 -0.91 -9.07 19.11
N TRP A 179 -0.28 -10.20 19.41
CA TRP A 179 -0.63 -11.51 18.83
C TRP A 179 -2.09 -11.93 19.09
N ASP A 180 -2.69 -11.48 20.19
CA ASP A 180 -4.11 -11.76 20.48
C ASP A 180 -5.06 -11.08 19.46
N LEU A 181 -4.68 -9.91 18.91
CA LEU A 181 -5.43 -9.26 17.85
C LEU A 181 -5.27 -10.01 16.53
N THR A 182 -4.03 -10.31 16.15
CA THR A 182 -3.73 -11.09 14.94
C THR A 182 -4.40 -12.46 14.97
N LYS A 183 -4.42 -13.11 16.14
CA LYS A 183 -5.08 -14.41 16.32
C LYS A 183 -6.57 -14.33 15.99
N GLN A 184 -7.27 -13.28 16.40
CA GLN A 184 -8.70 -13.11 16.08
C GLN A 184 -8.93 -13.05 14.56
N ALA A 185 -8.11 -12.31 13.82
CA ALA A 185 -8.18 -12.24 12.36
C ALA A 185 -7.82 -13.60 11.71
N TYR A 186 -6.80 -14.29 12.23
CA TYR A 186 -6.43 -15.62 11.77
C TYR A 186 -7.57 -16.65 11.97
N GLU A 187 -8.10 -16.73 13.19
CA GLU A 187 -9.20 -17.67 13.53
C GLU A 187 -10.47 -17.38 12.72
N LEU A 188 -10.74 -16.10 12.46
CA LEU A 188 -11.85 -15.71 11.59
C LEU A 188 -11.68 -16.25 10.18
N ILE A 189 -10.50 -16.07 9.58
CA ILE A 189 -10.23 -16.47 8.19
C ILE A 189 -10.03 -17.99 8.09
N ALA A 190 -9.18 -18.55 8.95
CA ALA A 190 -8.83 -19.98 8.87
C ALA A 190 -9.98 -20.91 9.31
N HIS A 191 -10.76 -20.51 10.31
CA HIS A 191 -11.73 -21.36 10.99
C HIS A 191 -13.13 -20.78 11.09
N ALA A 192 -13.41 -19.69 10.37
CA ALA A 192 -14.70 -19.01 10.36
C ALA A 192 -15.21 -18.60 11.76
N GLN A 193 -14.30 -18.34 12.70
CA GLN A 193 -14.61 -17.95 14.09
C GLN A 193 -14.97 -16.46 14.14
N GLY A 194 -16.27 -16.17 14.22
CA GLY A 194 -16.81 -14.81 14.29
C GLY A 194 -18.32 -14.87 14.43
N GLU A 195 -18.95 -13.72 14.63
CA GLU A 195 -20.40 -13.62 14.59
C GLU A 195 -20.87 -13.95 13.19
N LYS A 196 -21.77 -14.94 13.05
CA LYS A 196 -22.31 -15.36 11.77
C LYS A 196 -23.35 -14.36 11.26
N THR A 197 -23.24 -13.96 10.00
CA THR A 197 -24.16 -13.04 9.34
C THR A 197 -24.33 -13.36 7.87
N GLU A 198 -25.54 -13.13 7.34
CA GLU A 198 -25.81 -13.09 5.91
C GLU A 198 -25.83 -11.65 5.38
N ASP A 199 -25.95 -10.65 6.28
CA ASP A 199 -26.03 -9.24 5.93
C ASP A 199 -24.94 -8.42 6.63
N PHE A 200 -23.80 -8.30 5.95
CA PHE A 200 -22.67 -7.49 6.42
C PHE A 200 -22.98 -5.98 6.48
N ILE A 201 -23.95 -5.51 5.67
CA ILE A 201 -24.39 -4.11 5.69
C ILE A 201 -25.12 -3.82 6.99
N PHE A 202 -26.04 -4.71 7.37
CA PHE A 202 -26.75 -4.60 8.66
C PHE A 202 -25.79 -4.75 9.85
N ALA A 203 -24.85 -5.69 9.81
CA ALA A 203 -23.86 -5.90 10.84
C ALA A 203 -22.97 -4.65 11.05
N LEU A 204 -22.49 -4.03 9.97
CA LEU A 204 -21.72 -2.79 10.03
C LEU A 204 -22.56 -1.62 10.58
N GLN A 205 -23.79 -1.46 10.09
CA GLN A 205 -24.66 -0.38 10.56
C GLN A 205 -24.91 -0.50 12.07
N ARG A 206 -25.18 -1.70 12.58
CA ARG A 206 -25.32 -1.95 14.03
C ARG A 206 -24.06 -1.56 14.81
N CYS A 207 -22.89 -1.83 14.28
CA CYS A 207 -21.63 -1.42 14.91
C CYS A 207 -21.49 0.11 14.94
N TYR A 208 -21.85 0.79 13.85
CA TYR A 208 -21.79 2.26 13.78
C TYR A 208 -22.80 2.92 14.72
N ASP A 209 -24.01 2.36 14.83
CA ASP A 209 -25.03 2.84 15.77
C ASP A 209 -24.57 2.69 17.24
N ALA A 210 -23.69 1.71 17.50
CA ALA A 210 -23.04 1.52 18.80
C ALA A 210 -21.76 2.38 18.98
N GLY A 211 -21.43 3.26 18.03
CA GLY A 211 -20.26 4.14 18.08
C GLY A 211 -18.93 3.46 17.74
N ILE A 212 -18.94 2.25 17.19
CA ILE A 212 -17.73 1.53 16.77
C ILE A 212 -17.28 2.09 15.42
N THR A 213 -15.98 2.33 15.29
CA THR A 213 -15.35 2.77 14.03
C THR A 213 -14.81 1.59 13.24
N ASP A 214 -14.56 1.78 11.95
CA ASP A 214 -14.08 0.76 11.03
C ASP A 214 -12.87 -0.01 11.54
N SER A 215 -11.88 0.68 12.12
CA SER A 215 -10.66 0.01 12.59
C SER A 215 -10.89 -1.03 13.68
N LYS A 216 -12.03 -0.94 14.38
CA LYS A 216 -12.38 -1.76 15.54
C LYS A 216 -13.60 -2.67 15.32
N ILE A 217 -14.07 -2.82 14.08
CA ILE A 217 -15.19 -3.72 13.76
C ILE A 217 -14.83 -5.14 14.25
N PRO A 218 -15.73 -5.78 15.05
CA PRO A 218 -15.51 -7.15 15.50
C PRO A 218 -15.57 -8.16 14.34
N ALA A 219 -15.18 -9.40 14.62
CA ALA A 219 -15.14 -10.47 13.64
C ALA A 219 -16.54 -10.92 13.19
N PHE A 220 -16.84 -10.79 11.90
CA PHE A 220 -18.03 -11.30 11.24
C PHE A 220 -17.65 -12.31 10.15
N ALA A 221 -18.38 -13.43 10.09
CA ALA A 221 -18.25 -14.44 9.05
C ALA A 221 -19.59 -14.73 8.38
N SER A 222 -19.59 -14.97 7.07
CA SER A 222 -20.78 -15.52 6.39
C SER A 222 -21.22 -16.83 7.02
N SER A 223 -22.52 -17.04 7.16
CA SER A 223 -23.07 -18.27 7.74
C SER A 223 -22.67 -19.53 6.97
N SER A 224 -22.44 -19.40 5.66
CA SER A 224 -22.05 -20.50 4.78
C SER A 224 -20.56 -20.79 4.74
N TYR A 225 -19.73 -19.92 5.34
CA TYR A 225 -18.27 -20.08 5.34
C TYR A 225 -17.82 -21.01 6.49
N GLU A 226 -17.04 -22.03 6.17
CA GLU A 226 -16.58 -23.04 7.11
C GLU A 226 -15.08 -22.97 7.43
N GLY A 227 -14.35 -22.09 6.75
CA GLY A 227 -12.90 -21.93 6.88
C GLY A 227 -12.13 -22.37 5.63
N ILE A 228 -10.80 -22.22 5.70
CA ILE A 228 -9.90 -22.62 4.62
C ILE A 228 -9.86 -24.14 4.51
N GLN A 229 -9.86 -24.65 3.27
CA GLN A 229 -9.78 -26.07 2.97
C GLN A 229 -8.41 -26.42 2.34
N ASP A 230 -8.06 -27.70 2.37
CA ASP A 230 -6.84 -28.20 1.74
C ASP A 230 -6.88 -27.95 0.22
N GLY A 231 -5.82 -27.36 -0.31
CA GLY A 231 -5.71 -27.03 -1.72
C GLY A 231 -6.18 -25.61 -2.08
N ASP A 232 -6.77 -24.87 -1.16
CA ASP A 232 -7.13 -23.46 -1.37
C ASP A 232 -5.89 -22.58 -1.46
N ALA A 233 -5.95 -21.55 -2.30
CA ALA A 233 -4.91 -20.53 -2.40
C ALA A 233 -5.28 -19.28 -1.59
N LEU A 234 -4.30 -18.69 -0.90
CA LEU A 234 -4.44 -17.43 -0.18
C LEU A 234 -3.71 -16.33 -0.92
N LEU A 235 -4.40 -15.30 -1.40
CA LEU A 235 -3.81 -14.16 -2.06
C LEU A 235 -4.03 -12.89 -1.24
N PHE A 236 -2.95 -12.39 -0.65
CA PHE A 236 -2.94 -11.14 0.09
C PHE A 236 -2.72 -9.96 -0.86
N PHE A 237 -3.68 -9.04 -0.95
CA PHE A 237 -3.67 -7.99 -1.97
C PHE A 237 -3.20 -6.60 -1.47
N ASN A 238 -2.79 -6.44 -0.23
CA ASN A 238 -2.14 -5.21 0.19
C ASN A 238 -0.84 -5.01 -0.60
N PHE A 239 -0.61 -3.83 -1.16
CA PHE A 239 0.64 -3.52 -1.85
C PHE A 239 1.70 -2.92 -0.92
N ARG A 240 1.34 -2.54 0.32
CA ARG A 240 2.27 -2.14 1.37
C ARG A 240 2.27 -3.21 2.46
N GLU A 241 3.44 -3.80 2.68
CA GLU A 241 3.61 -5.05 3.42
C GLU A 241 3.69 -4.87 4.95
N ASP A 242 4.09 -3.69 5.44
CA ASP A 242 4.50 -3.47 6.83
C ASP A 242 3.44 -3.92 7.86
N SER A 243 2.17 -3.64 7.60
CA SER A 243 1.07 -3.93 8.52
C SER A 243 0.37 -5.27 8.27
N ILE A 244 0.54 -5.91 7.12
CA ILE A 244 -0.08 -7.21 6.80
C ILE A 244 0.84 -8.40 7.09
N ARG A 245 2.15 -8.16 7.21
CA ARG A 245 3.19 -9.17 7.35
C ARG A 245 2.97 -10.10 8.55
N GLN A 246 2.50 -9.57 9.69
CA GLN A 246 2.26 -10.35 10.89
C GLN A 246 1.17 -11.39 10.67
N LEU A 247 0.04 -11.01 10.10
CA LEU A 247 -1.04 -11.94 9.75
C LEU A 247 -0.61 -12.90 8.64
N TYR A 248 0.05 -12.42 7.59
CA TYR A 248 0.59 -13.26 6.51
C TYR A 248 1.49 -14.38 7.05
N ASN A 249 2.36 -14.07 8.00
CA ASN A 249 3.24 -15.06 8.63
C ASN A 249 2.52 -16.04 9.54
N SER A 250 1.29 -15.77 9.97
CA SER A 250 0.50 -16.70 10.79
C SER A 250 -0.01 -17.90 9.99
N PHE A 251 -0.11 -17.78 8.66
CA PHE A 251 -0.49 -18.88 7.76
C PHE A 251 0.74 -19.70 7.30
N LYS A 252 1.55 -20.21 8.24
CA LYS A 252 2.82 -20.88 7.93
C LYS A 252 2.68 -22.21 7.20
N ASP A 253 1.62 -22.94 7.51
CA ASP A 253 1.42 -24.33 7.04
C ASP A 253 0.67 -24.37 5.69
N ASN A 254 0.26 -23.22 5.14
CA ASN A 254 -0.40 -23.18 3.85
C ASN A 254 0.63 -22.98 2.72
N SER A 255 0.82 -23.99 1.89
CA SER A 255 1.80 -24.01 0.78
C SER A 255 1.42 -23.12 -0.40
N PHE A 256 0.14 -22.71 -0.52
CA PHE A 256 -0.39 -21.91 -1.65
C PHE A 256 -0.66 -20.49 -1.23
N LYS A 257 0.38 -19.79 -0.79
CA LYS A 257 0.30 -18.44 -0.26
C LYS A 257 0.96 -17.46 -1.22
N TYR A 258 0.18 -16.53 -1.74
CA TYR A 258 0.55 -15.52 -2.70
C TYR A 258 0.40 -14.12 -2.11
N SER A 259 1.15 -13.15 -2.63
CA SER A 259 1.06 -11.77 -2.18
C SER A 259 1.14 -10.77 -3.33
N MET A 260 0.53 -9.59 -3.17
CA MET A 260 0.59 -8.52 -4.16
C MET A 260 2.02 -8.01 -4.35
N THR A 261 2.76 -7.87 -3.26
CA THR A 261 4.17 -7.47 -3.26
C THR A 261 4.96 -8.40 -2.35
N LYS A 262 6.28 -8.32 -2.38
CA LYS A 262 7.14 -9.14 -1.51
C LYS A 262 6.99 -8.72 -0.05
N TYR A 263 6.45 -9.61 0.81
CA TYR A 263 6.24 -9.32 2.24
C TYR A 263 7.40 -9.78 3.12
N THR A 264 8.08 -10.87 2.75
CA THR A 264 9.22 -11.41 3.48
C THR A 264 10.36 -11.77 2.54
N ASP A 265 11.57 -12.01 3.07
CA ASP A 265 12.70 -12.40 2.24
C ASP A 265 12.57 -13.79 1.64
N ASP A 266 11.77 -14.65 2.26
CA ASP A 266 11.53 -16.03 1.83
C ASP A 266 10.41 -16.13 0.77
N ASP A 267 9.66 -15.04 0.51
CA ASP A 267 8.58 -15.06 -0.47
C ASP A 267 9.10 -15.12 -1.91
N ASN A 268 8.56 -16.05 -2.68
CA ASN A 268 8.83 -16.20 -4.11
C ASN A 268 7.58 -16.03 -4.98
N LEU A 269 6.39 -16.03 -4.39
CA LEU A 269 5.10 -15.99 -5.07
C LEU A 269 4.41 -14.63 -4.87
N PHE A 270 5.02 -13.58 -5.36
CA PHE A 270 4.47 -12.22 -5.34
C PHE A 270 4.23 -11.68 -6.76
N LEU A 271 3.13 -10.93 -6.93
CA LEU A 271 2.73 -10.40 -8.23
C LEU A 271 3.65 -9.27 -8.72
N PHE A 272 4.07 -8.40 -7.82
CA PHE A 272 4.92 -7.25 -8.14
C PHE A 272 6.18 -7.25 -7.28
N GLY A 273 7.31 -7.55 -7.89
CA GLY A 273 8.62 -7.45 -7.26
C GLY A 273 9.02 -6.01 -6.91
N PRO A 274 10.01 -5.82 -6.05
CA PRO A 274 10.57 -4.49 -5.76
C PRO A 274 11.05 -3.85 -7.08
N PRO A 275 10.99 -2.51 -7.20
CA PRO A 275 11.52 -1.83 -8.38
C PRO A 275 13.02 -2.11 -8.51
N GLU A 276 13.47 -2.41 -9.73
CA GLU A 276 14.90 -2.53 -9.99
C GLU A 276 15.57 -1.17 -9.87
N ILE A 277 16.35 -0.99 -8.81
CA ILE A 277 17.11 0.22 -8.54
C ILE A 277 18.58 -0.09 -8.78
N GLN A 278 19.03 0.12 -10.02
CA GLN A 278 20.44 -0.02 -10.34
C GLN A 278 21.22 1.25 -9.96
N ASN A 279 22.30 1.10 -9.14
CA ASN A 279 23.27 2.14 -8.85
C ASN A 279 22.70 3.45 -8.26
N THR A 280 21.93 3.35 -7.20
CA THR A 280 21.23 4.48 -6.55
C THR A 280 22.08 5.72 -6.29
N LEU A 281 23.22 5.61 -5.63
CA LEU A 281 24.09 6.76 -5.32
C LEU A 281 24.90 7.23 -6.54
N THR A 282 25.30 6.34 -7.42
CA THR A 282 26.09 6.68 -8.62
C THR A 282 25.29 7.55 -9.59
N GLY A 283 23.97 7.32 -9.69
CA GLY A 283 23.08 8.14 -10.52
C GLY A 283 23.03 9.59 -10.08
N VAL A 284 22.82 9.84 -8.77
CA VAL A 284 22.79 11.20 -8.19
C VAL A 284 24.14 11.90 -8.35
N VAL A 285 25.24 11.24 -8.04
CA VAL A 285 26.60 11.81 -8.17
C VAL A 285 26.90 12.13 -9.64
N SER A 286 26.53 11.27 -10.58
CA SER A 286 26.70 11.50 -12.01
C SER A 286 25.90 12.71 -12.51
N MET A 287 24.65 12.83 -12.06
CA MET A 287 23.77 13.96 -12.39
C MET A 287 24.32 15.28 -11.82
N MET A 288 24.76 15.28 -10.58
CA MET A 288 25.36 16.46 -9.94
C MET A 288 26.66 16.88 -10.65
N LYS A 289 27.51 15.95 -11.03
CA LYS A 289 28.73 16.21 -11.81
C LYS A 289 28.41 16.83 -13.18
N LYS A 290 27.42 16.33 -13.91
CA LYS A 290 26.99 16.90 -15.18
C LYS A 290 26.50 18.33 -15.04
N ARG A 291 25.70 18.63 -14.00
CA ARG A 291 25.21 20.01 -13.71
C ARG A 291 26.33 20.95 -13.28
N GLN A 292 27.28 20.49 -12.49
CA GLN A 292 28.42 21.30 -12.09
C GLN A 292 29.30 21.68 -13.30
N LEU A 293 29.48 20.78 -14.25
CA LEU A 293 30.14 21.06 -15.53
C LEU A 293 29.34 22.10 -16.34
N HIS A 294 28.05 21.96 -16.44
CA HIS A 294 27.19 22.89 -17.18
C HIS A 294 27.18 24.30 -16.59
N ILE A 295 27.12 24.42 -15.26
CA ILE A 295 27.22 25.73 -14.56
C ILE A 295 28.59 26.36 -14.76
N ALA A 296 29.68 25.60 -14.72
CA ALA A 296 31.03 26.09 -14.94
C ALA A 296 31.27 26.57 -16.41
N GLU A 297 30.61 25.97 -17.37
CA GLU A 297 30.63 26.39 -18.78
C GLU A 297 29.74 27.63 -19.06
N THR A 298 28.67 27.81 -18.28
CA THR A 298 27.76 28.97 -18.42
C THR A 298 28.29 30.21 -17.70
N LEU A 299 29.23 30.07 -16.77
CA LEU A 299 29.83 31.16 -16.02
C LEU A 299 31.21 31.62 -16.57
N LYS A 300 31.65 31.05 -17.70
CA LYS A 300 32.78 31.53 -18.51
C LYS A 300 32.29 32.46 -19.60
#